data_6d042c9ce77cadbc83b83497d3cbe19e
#
_entry.id   6d042c9ce77cadbc83b83497d3cbe19e
#
_cell.length_a   1.000
_cell.length_b   1.000
_cell.length_c   1.000
_cell.angle_alpha   90.00
_cell.angle_beta   90.00
_cell.angle_gamma   90.00
#
_symmetry.space_group_name_H-M   'P 1'
#
loop_
_entity.id
_entity.type
_entity.pdbx_description
1 polymer ?
#
loop_
_entity_poly.entity_id
_entity_poly.type
_entity_poly.pdbx_seq_one_letter_code
_entity_poly.pdbx_strand_id
1 'polypeptide(L)'
;MKRTALILGMACVVLAGGSAARGEDKAIQPTEKIVLFDGKSFDGWVRHVRGGGDVEKTWTVKDGVLACTGRPPGYIRTAKSYKNYVFHVEYRWAGKTGNNGILVHMVGQDRVWPKSLECQGMYRNQGDYFEIGGVEFNEHKIKGHRARGRRVAKYGQHNEKKPGEWGVYEVWCVGGTVRPYVNGKLMNEATDCSLTEGKICLQSEGAPIEFRNIYVAPADKKPWPVVPTKKIELFNGKDLDGWVRFIPNDKPDKDKKWTVDKVWSVTDGVIHCTGKPHGYIRTCESYANYKLHVEWRWADKPTNSGVLLHRAGIDRVWPKCVEAQLMHQNAGDFWIIGGATLKHAGTVKKGHAAKKNPSNEKAPGQWNNYDIVCDGGKVALTINGLLQNEGTDADPSSGPICLQSEGSAIEFRNVYLEPLDK
;
A
#
# COMPACT_ATOMS: atom_id res chain seq x y z
N MET A 1 66.48 2.59 -70.68
CA MET A 1 65.18 3.28 -70.48
C MET A 1 64.32 2.42 -69.53
N LYS A 2 64.29 2.78 -68.24
CA LYS A 2 63.51 2.06 -67.22
C LYS A 2 62.22 2.91 -66.90
N ARG A 3 61.09 2.34 -67.18
CA ARG A 3 59.77 2.98 -66.81
C ARG A 3 59.43 2.55 -65.41
N THR A 4 59.32 3.52 -64.51
CA THR A 4 58.83 3.33 -63.12
C THR A 4 57.36 3.49 -63.13
N ALA A 5 56.56 2.43 -62.68
CA ALA A 5 55.13 2.47 -62.49
C ALA A 5 54.81 2.90 -61.09
N LEU A 6 54.01 3.95 -60.95
CA LEU A 6 53.51 4.52 -59.70
C LEU A 6 52.22 3.77 -59.33
N ILE A 7 52.25 3.02 -58.20
CA ILE A 7 51.04 2.41 -57.65
C ILE A 7 50.43 3.35 -56.64
N LEU A 8 49.22 3.83 -56.94
CA LEU A 8 48.40 4.63 -56.01
C LEU A 8 47.65 3.64 -55.07
N GLY A 9 48.07 3.61 -53.83
CA GLY A 9 47.38 2.86 -52.77
C GLY A 9 46.15 3.63 -52.28
N MET A 10 44.96 3.11 -52.49
CA MET A 10 43.71 3.65 -52.00
C MET A 10 43.49 3.10 -50.58
N ALA A 11 43.67 3.96 -49.54
CA ALA A 11 43.40 3.58 -48.15
C ALA A 11 41.91 3.67 -47.90
N CYS A 12 41.23 2.53 -47.72
CA CYS A 12 39.86 2.43 -47.18
C CYS A 12 39.90 2.74 -45.68
N VAL A 13 39.41 3.94 -45.31
CA VAL A 13 39.10 4.26 -43.91
C VAL A 13 37.79 3.58 -43.57
N VAL A 14 37.84 2.47 -42.82
CA VAL A 14 36.68 1.84 -42.21
C VAL A 14 36.35 2.67 -40.99
N LEU A 15 35.32 3.52 -41.09
CA LEU A 15 34.69 4.16 -39.95
C LEU A 15 33.94 3.08 -39.16
N ALA A 16 34.57 2.55 -38.10
CA ALA A 16 33.89 1.75 -37.10
C ALA A 16 32.90 2.67 -36.37
N GLY A 17 31.64 2.62 -36.77
CA GLY A 17 30.54 3.25 -36.04
C GLY A 17 30.37 2.53 -34.69
N GLY A 18 31.09 3.02 -33.69
CA GLY A 18 30.83 2.62 -32.31
C GLY A 18 29.43 3.06 -31.91
N SER A 19 28.50 2.11 -31.84
CA SER A 19 27.25 2.33 -31.14
C SER A 19 27.58 2.56 -29.66
N ALA A 20 27.72 3.81 -29.26
CA ALA A 20 27.80 4.16 -27.86
C ALA A 20 26.49 3.70 -27.21
N ALA A 21 26.56 2.68 -26.38
CA ALA A 21 25.49 2.36 -25.45
C ALA A 21 25.20 3.67 -24.66
N ARG A 22 24.08 4.33 -24.95
CA ARG A 22 23.58 5.44 -24.13
C ARG A 22 23.42 4.89 -22.74
N GLY A 23 24.27 5.27 -21.79
CA GLY A 23 24.08 5.00 -20.38
C GLY A 23 22.67 5.47 -20.01
N GLU A 24 21.93 4.65 -19.28
CA GLU A 24 20.60 5.04 -18.78
C GLU A 24 20.80 6.34 -17.98
N ASP A 25 20.05 7.38 -18.35
CA ASP A 25 20.07 8.65 -17.64
C ASP A 25 19.69 8.40 -16.18
N LYS A 26 20.46 8.96 -15.24
CA LYS A 26 20.20 8.82 -13.79
C LYS A 26 18.77 9.26 -13.48
N ALA A 27 18.04 8.45 -12.71
CA ALA A 27 16.67 8.75 -12.34
C ALA A 27 16.56 10.07 -11.56
N ILE A 28 15.59 10.89 -11.94
CA ILE A 28 15.32 12.19 -11.33
C ILE A 28 14.58 11.99 -10.02
N GLN A 29 15.06 12.59 -8.96
CA GLN A 29 14.31 12.81 -7.74
C GLN A 29 13.78 14.25 -7.76
N PRO A 30 12.46 14.47 -7.86
CA PRO A 30 11.91 15.82 -7.89
C PRO A 30 12.19 16.57 -6.59
N THR A 31 12.66 17.80 -6.70
CA THR A 31 12.78 18.77 -5.59
C THR A 31 11.68 19.83 -5.63
N GLU A 32 10.96 19.88 -6.76
CA GLU A 32 9.80 20.71 -7.01
C GLU A 32 8.82 19.99 -7.95
N LYS A 33 7.65 20.56 -8.17
CA LYS A 33 6.66 20.03 -9.11
C LYS A 33 7.20 20.09 -10.54
N ILE A 34 7.27 18.94 -11.22
CA ILE A 34 7.64 18.81 -12.63
C ILE A 34 6.38 18.44 -13.42
N VAL A 35 5.91 19.34 -14.25
CA VAL A 35 4.77 19.09 -15.15
C VAL A 35 5.23 18.14 -16.25
N LEU A 36 4.54 17.00 -16.39
CA LEU A 36 4.83 15.97 -17.39
C LEU A 36 4.01 16.13 -18.67
N PHE A 37 2.88 16.82 -18.59
CA PHE A 37 2.01 17.09 -19.72
C PHE A 37 1.59 18.55 -19.71
N ASP A 38 1.95 19.26 -20.75
CA ASP A 38 1.73 20.71 -20.91
C ASP A 38 0.33 21.07 -21.45
N GLY A 39 -0.47 20.06 -21.77
CA GLY A 39 -1.79 20.23 -22.39
C GLY A 39 -1.74 20.47 -23.91
N LYS A 40 -0.58 20.42 -24.55
CA LYS A 40 -0.41 20.80 -25.98
C LYS A 40 0.28 19.74 -26.82
N SER A 41 1.28 19.07 -26.25
CA SER A 41 2.16 18.17 -27.00
C SER A 41 2.45 16.85 -26.25
N PHE A 42 3.12 15.93 -26.93
CA PHE A 42 3.71 14.74 -26.32
C PHE A 42 5.19 14.92 -25.97
N ASP A 43 5.67 16.14 -25.83
CA ASP A 43 7.05 16.41 -25.46
C ASP A 43 7.36 15.77 -24.10
N GLY A 44 8.50 15.07 -24.02
CA GLY A 44 8.86 14.30 -22.84
C GLY A 44 8.19 12.93 -22.73
N TRP A 45 7.35 12.52 -23.70
CA TRP A 45 6.70 11.22 -23.76
C TRP A 45 7.14 10.37 -24.95
N VAL A 46 7.21 9.07 -24.74
CA VAL A 46 7.42 8.05 -25.78
C VAL A 46 6.17 7.19 -25.86
N ARG A 47 5.62 7.03 -27.05
CA ARG A 47 4.42 6.25 -27.31
C ARG A 47 4.76 4.88 -27.86
N HIS A 48 4.17 3.82 -27.32
CA HIS A 48 4.36 2.45 -27.77
C HIS A 48 3.02 1.69 -27.82
N VAL A 49 2.73 1.08 -28.96
CA VAL A 49 1.54 0.26 -29.13
C VAL A 49 1.90 -1.06 -29.82
N ARG A 50 1.11 -2.09 -29.57
CA ARG A 50 1.32 -3.44 -30.12
C ARG A 50 1.37 -3.43 -31.65
N GLY A 51 2.35 -4.15 -32.20
CA GLY A 51 2.45 -4.42 -33.64
C GLY A 51 2.68 -3.19 -34.51
N GLY A 52 3.24 -2.09 -33.97
CA GLY A 52 3.45 -0.87 -34.73
C GLY A 52 2.15 -0.18 -35.14
N GLY A 53 1.05 -0.41 -34.42
CA GLY A 53 -0.24 0.23 -34.67
C GLY A 53 -0.16 1.76 -34.64
N ASP A 54 -1.20 2.41 -35.14
CA ASP A 54 -1.25 3.87 -35.30
C ASP A 54 -1.28 4.57 -33.94
N VAL A 55 -0.10 5.04 -33.50
CA VAL A 55 0.05 5.76 -32.22
C VAL A 55 -0.65 7.10 -32.24
N GLU A 56 -0.75 7.75 -33.43
CA GLU A 56 -1.39 9.06 -33.58
C GLU A 56 -2.91 8.97 -33.42
N LYS A 57 -3.51 7.86 -33.82
CA LYS A 57 -4.94 7.58 -33.58
C LYS A 57 -5.22 7.06 -32.18
N THR A 58 -4.23 6.40 -31.54
CA THR A 58 -4.41 5.85 -30.19
C THR A 58 -4.36 6.92 -29.12
N TRP A 59 -3.42 7.87 -29.29
CA TRP A 59 -3.16 8.95 -28.33
C TRP A 59 -3.27 10.30 -29.02
N THR A 60 -4.17 11.14 -28.55
CA THR A 60 -4.40 12.48 -29.09
C THR A 60 -4.40 13.53 -27.99
N VAL A 61 -4.09 14.77 -28.35
CA VAL A 61 -4.18 15.93 -27.47
C VAL A 61 -5.22 16.89 -28.02
N LYS A 62 -6.21 17.25 -27.20
CA LYS A 62 -7.23 18.22 -27.56
C LYS A 62 -7.69 18.99 -26.35
N ASP A 63 -7.77 20.31 -26.43
CA ASP A 63 -8.32 21.21 -25.40
C ASP A 63 -7.68 20.99 -24.00
N GLY A 64 -6.34 20.79 -23.96
CA GLY A 64 -5.62 20.54 -22.72
C GLY A 64 -5.76 19.13 -22.16
N VAL A 65 -6.42 18.22 -22.88
CA VAL A 65 -6.70 16.85 -22.47
C VAL A 65 -5.92 15.87 -23.36
N LEU A 66 -5.27 14.92 -22.72
CA LEU A 66 -4.64 13.77 -23.35
C LEU A 66 -5.68 12.65 -23.42
N ALA A 67 -6.10 12.29 -24.60
CA ALA A 67 -7.11 11.26 -24.83
C ALA A 67 -6.48 9.98 -25.38
N CYS A 68 -6.94 8.84 -24.84
CA CYS A 68 -6.56 7.50 -25.29
C CYS A 68 -7.79 6.72 -25.72
N THR A 69 -7.75 6.08 -26.90
CA THR A 69 -8.84 5.22 -27.39
C THR A 69 -8.92 3.87 -26.66
N GLY A 70 -7.87 3.49 -25.92
CA GLY A 70 -7.74 2.19 -25.26
C GLY A 70 -7.35 1.05 -26.19
N ARG A 71 -7.18 1.28 -27.49
CA ARG A 71 -6.75 0.27 -28.47
C ARG A 71 -5.96 0.90 -29.62
N PRO A 72 -4.92 0.19 -30.15
CA PRO A 72 -4.40 -1.11 -29.70
C PRO A 72 -3.75 -1.04 -28.30
N PRO A 73 -3.52 -2.21 -27.62
CA PRO A 73 -2.83 -2.25 -26.35
C PRO A 73 -1.42 -1.69 -26.44
N GLY A 74 -1.02 -0.95 -25.41
CA GLY A 74 0.26 -0.28 -25.32
C GLY A 74 0.26 0.76 -24.22
N TYR A 75 1.08 1.80 -24.35
CA TYR A 75 1.17 2.89 -23.38
C TYR A 75 1.84 4.12 -23.97
N ILE A 76 1.72 5.23 -23.27
CA ILE A 76 2.72 6.30 -23.31
C ILE A 76 3.57 6.23 -22.04
N ARG A 77 4.86 6.52 -22.14
CA ARG A 77 5.76 6.58 -21.00
C ARG A 77 6.59 7.85 -20.98
N THR A 78 7.02 8.26 -19.81
CA THR A 78 8.00 9.34 -19.69
C THR A 78 9.30 8.98 -20.41
N ALA A 79 9.94 9.97 -21.06
CA ALA A 79 11.27 9.79 -21.64
C ALA A 79 12.32 9.58 -20.56
N LYS A 80 12.18 10.28 -19.42
CA LYS A 80 13.07 10.22 -18.25
C LYS A 80 12.57 9.24 -17.20
N SER A 81 13.50 8.74 -16.37
CA SER A 81 13.23 7.92 -15.21
C SER A 81 13.12 8.78 -13.95
N TYR A 82 12.29 8.32 -12.99
CA TYR A 82 12.05 9.03 -11.72
C TYR A 82 12.17 8.09 -10.53
N LYS A 83 12.52 8.67 -9.36
CA LYS A 83 12.54 7.99 -8.04
C LYS A 83 12.12 8.96 -6.94
N ASN A 84 11.62 8.43 -5.82
CA ASN A 84 11.17 9.21 -4.66
C ASN A 84 10.27 10.39 -5.05
N TYR A 85 9.10 10.06 -5.62
CA TYR A 85 8.16 11.04 -6.15
C TYR A 85 6.72 10.71 -5.78
N VAL A 86 5.86 11.72 -5.89
CA VAL A 86 4.41 11.56 -6.04
C VAL A 86 4.09 11.74 -7.51
N PHE A 87 3.51 10.75 -8.15
CA PHE A 87 2.90 10.89 -9.46
C PHE A 87 1.43 11.25 -9.30
N HIS A 88 1.00 12.31 -9.96
CA HIS A 88 -0.39 12.78 -9.94
C HIS A 88 -0.95 12.80 -11.35
N VAL A 89 -2.19 12.33 -11.50
CA VAL A 89 -2.96 12.41 -12.74
C VAL A 89 -4.44 12.54 -12.45
N GLU A 90 -5.11 13.48 -13.12
CA GLU A 90 -6.56 13.48 -13.21
C GLU A 90 -6.99 12.64 -14.42
N TYR A 91 -8.00 11.79 -14.24
CA TYR A 91 -8.51 10.90 -15.28
C TYR A 91 -10.05 10.90 -15.29
N ARG A 92 -10.63 10.58 -16.45
CA ARG A 92 -12.05 10.25 -16.56
C ARG A 92 -12.31 9.22 -17.66
N TRP A 93 -13.30 8.40 -17.45
CA TRP A 93 -13.84 7.56 -18.51
C TRP A 93 -14.75 8.39 -19.38
N ALA A 94 -14.40 8.58 -20.66
CA ALA A 94 -15.13 9.45 -21.59
C ALA A 94 -16.49 8.87 -22.04
N GLY A 95 -16.88 7.71 -21.50
CA GLY A 95 -18.12 7.02 -21.82
C GLY A 95 -18.12 5.61 -21.27
N LYS A 96 -17.86 4.59 -22.08
CA LYS A 96 -17.75 3.20 -21.61
C LYS A 96 -16.51 3.01 -20.73
N THR A 97 -16.70 2.43 -19.56
CA THR A 97 -15.59 2.05 -18.67
C THR A 97 -14.87 0.80 -19.17
N GLY A 98 -13.62 0.62 -18.74
CA GLY A 98 -12.83 -0.53 -19.15
C GLY A 98 -11.56 -0.71 -18.33
N ASN A 99 -10.51 -1.19 -18.98
CA ASN A 99 -9.20 -1.37 -18.37
C ASN A 99 -8.24 -0.25 -18.76
N ASN A 100 -7.35 0.06 -17.84
CA ASN A 100 -6.23 0.98 -17.93
C ASN A 100 -5.31 0.71 -16.74
N GLY A 101 -4.09 1.24 -16.74
CA GLY A 101 -3.18 1.14 -15.62
C GLY A 101 -2.10 2.22 -15.65
N ILE A 102 -1.53 2.47 -14.49
CA ILE A 102 -0.34 3.30 -14.30
C ILE A 102 0.80 2.35 -13.99
N LEU A 103 1.80 2.27 -14.90
CA LEU A 103 2.99 1.47 -14.64
C LEU A 103 4.03 2.39 -14.00
N VAL A 104 4.51 2.02 -12.82
CA VAL A 104 5.59 2.74 -12.15
C VAL A 104 6.89 1.96 -12.21
N HIS A 105 8.00 2.69 -12.23
CA HIS A 105 9.35 2.13 -12.26
C HIS A 105 9.58 1.17 -13.45
N MET A 106 9.01 1.51 -14.61
CA MET A 106 9.23 0.74 -15.83
C MET A 106 10.70 0.79 -16.24
N VAL A 107 11.27 -0.38 -16.50
CA VAL A 107 12.66 -0.58 -16.93
C VAL A 107 12.77 -1.49 -18.14
N GLY A 108 13.91 -1.41 -18.82
CA GLY A 108 14.22 -2.21 -20.00
C GLY A 108 13.60 -1.68 -21.30
N GLN A 109 13.48 -2.57 -22.29
CA GLN A 109 12.98 -2.22 -23.62
C GLN A 109 11.48 -2.04 -23.67
N ASP A 110 10.98 -1.23 -24.61
CA ASP A 110 9.55 -1.05 -24.88
C ASP A 110 8.94 -2.36 -25.38
N ARG A 111 7.87 -2.79 -24.73
CA ARG A 111 7.01 -3.92 -25.09
C ARG A 111 5.66 -3.72 -24.41
N VAL A 112 4.59 -4.34 -24.90
CA VAL A 112 3.21 -4.09 -24.42
C VAL A 112 3.07 -4.20 -22.90
N TRP A 113 3.76 -5.14 -22.28
CA TRP A 113 3.84 -5.29 -20.82
C TRP A 113 5.32 -5.30 -20.40
N PRO A 114 5.92 -4.11 -20.20
CA PRO A 114 7.32 -4.00 -19.79
C PRO A 114 7.48 -4.33 -18.31
N LYS A 115 8.73 -4.65 -17.89
CA LYS A 115 9.01 -4.89 -16.47
C LYS A 115 8.70 -3.64 -15.64
N SER A 116 7.70 -3.74 -14.75
CA SER A 116 7.16 -2.64 -13.95
C SER A 116 6.21 -3.15 -12.88
N LEU A 117 5.89 -2.32 -11.90
CA LEU A 117 4.74 -2.52 -11.03
C LEU A 117 3.56 -1.74 -11.61
N GLU A 118 2.47 -2.43 -11.88
CA GLU A 118 1.23 -1.79 -12.33
C GLU A 118 0.34 -1.45 -11.14
N CYS A 119 0.00 -0.16 -11.03
CA CYS A 119 -1.11 0.33 -10.24
C CYS A 119 -2.35 0.31 -11.14
N GLN A 120 -3.21 -0.68 -10.96
CA GLN A 120 -4.37 -0.94 -11.83
C GLN A 120 -5.30 0.26 -11.90
N GLY A 121 -5.70 0.62 -13.12
CA GLY A 121 -6.66 1.69 -13.41
C GLY A 121 -8.03 1.17 -13.88
N MET A 122 -8.24 -0.15 -13.99
CA MET A 122 -9.51 -0.75 -14.40
C MET A 122 -10.65 -0.29 -13.50
N TYR A 123 -11.78 0.09 -14.11
CA TYR A 123 -12.97 0.54 -13.40
C TYR A 123 -13.41 -0.46 -12.31
N ARG A 124 -13.64 0.01 -11.09
CA ARG A 124 -13.91 -0.72 -9.85
C ARG A 124 -12.75 -1.55 -9.28
N ASN A 125 -11.61 -1.60 -9.97
CA ASN A 125 -10.41 -2.31 -9.50
C ASN A 125 -9.19 -1.39 -9.34
N GLN A 126 -9.40 -0.07 -9.40
CA GLN A 126 -8.30 0.89 -9.23
C GLN A 126 -7.60 0.70 -7.90
N GLY A 127 -6.26 0.66 -7.96
CA GLY A 127 -5.43 0.40 -6.80
C GLY A 127 -5.07 -1.07 -6.56
N ASP A 128 -5.59 -2.04 -7.33
CA ASP A 128 -4.97 -3.36 -7.37
C ASP A 128 -3.54 -3.23 -7.89
N TYR A 129 -2.67 -4.16 -7.51
CA TYR A 129 -1.37 -4.31 -8.17
C TYR A 129 -1.35 -5.47 -9.12
N PHE A 130 -0.60 -5.31 -10.21
CA PHE A 130 -0.15 -6.42 -11.04
C PHE A 130 1.37 -6.41 -11.15
N GLU A 131 1.97 -7.53 -10.83
CA GLU A 131 3.37 -7.80 -11.08
C GLU A 131 3.58 -8.03 -12.58
N ILE A 132 4.49 -7.27 -13.20
CA ILE A 132 4.85 -7.42 -14.60
C ILE A 132 6.36 -7.65 -14.73
N GLY A 133 6.73 -8.76 -15.35
CA GLY A 133 8.13 -9.06 -15.68
C GLY A 133 9.01 -9.43 -14.49
N GLY A 134 8.46 -10.00 -13.43
CA GLY A 134 9.21 -10.50 -12.28
C GLY A 134 9.55 -9.41 -11.25
N VAL A 135 8.72 -8.39 -11.11
CA VAL A 135 8.86 -7.42 -10.02
C VAL A 135 8.41 -8.05 -8.70
N GLU A 136 9.29 -8.04 -7.71
CA GLU A 136 9.00 -8.58 -6.38
C GLU A 136 8.59 -7.48 -5.42
N PHE A 137 7.66 -7.79 -4.51
CA PHE A 137 7.28 -6.97 -3.36
C PHE A 137 6.59 -7.85 -2.30
N ASN A 138 6.62 -7.41 -1.05
CA ASN A 138 6.21 -8.24 0.09
C ASN A 138 4.77 -8.73 -0.01
N GLU A 139 3.82 -7.89 -0.38
CA GLU A 139 2.39 -8.21 -0.40
C GLU A 139 2.05 -9.25 -1.47
N HIS A 140 2.88 -9.38 -2.52
CA HIS A 140 2.74 -10.42 -3.55
C HIS A 140 3.28 -11.78 -3.09
N LYS A 141 4.23 -11.81 -2.14
CA LYS A 141 4.81 -13.05 -1.59
C LYS A 141 3.79 -13.81 -0.74
N ILE A 142 2.77 -13.15 -0.17
CA ILE A 142 1.72 -13.76 0.65
C ILE A 142 0.62 -14.34 -0.23
N LYS A 143 0.85 -15.50 -0.79
CA LYS A 143 -0.14 -16.15 -1.68
C LYS A 143 -1.38 -16.60 -0.93
N GLY A 144 -2.55 -16.39 -1.53
CA GLY A 144 -3.83 -16.90 -1.05
C GLY A 144 -4.66 -15.90 -0.24
N HIS A 145 -4.10 -14.81 0.24
CA HIS A 145 -4.85 -13.73 0.88
C HIS A 145 -5.40 -12.77 -0.21
N ARG A 146 -4.77 -11.60 -0.37
CA ARG A 146 -5.13 -10.69 -1.47
C ARG A 146 -4.38 -11.01 -2.78
N ALA A 147 -3.27 -11.77 -2.70
CA ALA A 147 -2.40 -12.08 -3.82
C ALA A 147 -2.79 -13.37 -4.55
N ARG A 148 -3.13 -13.26 -5.85
CA ARG A 148 -3.43 -14.39 -6.74
C ARG A 148 -2.77 -14.19 -8.10
N GLY A 149 -2.04 -15.20 -8.55
CA GLY A 149 -1.26 -15.07 -9.78
C GLY A 149 -0.33 -13.86 -9.67
N ARG A 150 -0.47 -12.91 -10.57
CA ARG A 150 0.27 -11.64 -10.58
C ARG A 150 -0.41 -10.50 -9.84
N ARG A 151 -1.66 -10.68 -9.42
CA ARG A 151 -2.50 -9.63 -8.81
C ARG A 151 -2.36 -9.63 -7.30
N VAL A 152 -2.35 -8.41 -6.71
CA VAL A 152 -2.64 -8.15 -5.30
C VAL A 152 -3.84 -7.22 -5.23
N ALA A 153 -4.96 -7.71 -4.71
CA ALA A 153 -6.19 -6.94 -4.62
C ALA A 153 -6.03 -5.71 -3.70
N LYS A 154 -6.67 -4.62 -4.05
CA LYS A 154 -6.73 -3.38 -3.25
C LYS A 154 -7.38 -3.60 -1.90
N TYR A 155 -7.25 -2.63 -1.03
CA TYR A 155 -7.96 -2.54 0.23
C TYR A 155 -9.44 -2.18 -0.01
N GLY A 156 -10.36 -2.86 0.66
CA GLY A 156 -11.76 -2.51 0.75
C GLY A 156 -12.47 -2.17 -0.57
N GLN A 157 -13.41 -1.24 -0.50
CA GLN A 157 -14.25 -0.82 -1.61
C GLN A 157 -13.54 0.16 -2.55
N HIS A 158 -13.98 0.20 -3.81
CA HIS A 158 -13.51 1.18 -4.80
C HIS A 158 -13.89 2.62 -4.38
N ASN A 159 -13.10 3.60 -4.85
CA ASN A 159 -13.31 5.03 -4.55
C ASN A 159 -13.30 5.89 -5.82
N GLU A 160 -13.71 5.33 -6.94
CA GLU A 160 -13.73 6.00 -8.24
C GLU A 160 -14.93 6.93 -8.36
N LYS A 161 -14.76 7.96 -9.17
CA LYS A 161 -15.86 8.81 -9.64
C LYS A 161 -16.72 8.07 -10.68
N LYS A 162 -17.93 8.55 -10.89
CA LYS A 162 -18.79 8.04 -11.98
C LYS A 162 -18.16 8.32 -13.34
N PRO A 163 -18.46 7.49 -14.37
CA PRO A 163 -18.04 7.81 -15.74
C PRO A 163 -18.46 9.22 -16.15
N GLY A 164 -17.58 9.93 -16.84
CA GLY A 164 -17.74 11.34 -17.21
C GLY A 164 -17.22 12.35 -16.18
N GLU A 165 -17.08 11.95 -14.91
CA GLU A 165 -16.53 12.82 -13.87
C GLU A 165 -15.00 12.67 -13.76
N TRP A 166 -14.29 13.76 -13.49
CA TRP A 166 -12.86 13.73 -13.21
C TRP A 166 -12.57 13.18 -11.84
N GLY A 167 -11.75 12.14 -11.79
CA GLY A 167 -11.16 11.58 -10.57
C GLY A 167 -9.67 11.87 -10.52
N VAL A 168 -9.09 11.73 -9.34
CA VAL A 168 -7.65 11.88 -9.09
C VAL A 168 -7.04 10.52 -8.77
N TYR A 169 -5.93 10.21 -9.43
CA TYR A 169 -5.10 9.07 -9.09
C TYR A 169 -3.70 9.57 -8.73
N GLU A 170 -3.25 9.28 -7.52
CA GLU A 170 -1.90 9.59 -7.06
C GLU A 170 -1.16 8.30 -6.74
N VAL A 171 0.11 8.23 -7.13
CA VAL A 171 0.98 7.11 -6.76
C VAL A 171 2.21 7.66 -6.06
N TRP A 172 2.33 7.34 -4.79
CA TRP A 172 3.47 7.68 -3.97
C TRP A 172 4.53 6.58 -4.09
N CYS A 173 5.73 6.94 -4.55
CA CYS A 173 6.87 6.06 -4.71
C CYS A 173 8.00 6.59 -3.83
N VAL A 174 8.29 5.92 -2.71
CA VAL A 174 9.32 6.34 -1.75
C VAL A 174 10.18 5.14 -1.37
N GLY A 175 11.43 5.13 -1.82
CA GLY A 175 12.29 3.95 -1.70
C GLY A 175 11.61 2.73 -2.31
N GLY A 176 11.56 1.62 -1.58
CA GLY A 176 10.86 0.40 -1.99
C GLY A 176 9.36 0.37 -1.68
N THR A 177 8.76 1.50 -1.29
CA THR A 177 7.31 1.59 -1.00
C THR A 177 6.56 2.28 -2.12
N VAL A 178 5.48 1.65 -2.58
CA VAL A 178 4.54 2.23 -3.57
C VAL A 178 3.14 2.22 -2.96
N ARG A 179 2.45 3.38 -2.97
CA ARG A 179 1.09 3.56 -2.43
C ARG A 179 0.20 4.31 -3.43
N PRO A 180 -0.79 3.65 -4.04
CA PRO A 180 -1.80 4.29 -4.88
C PRO A 180 -2.93 4.87 -4.03
N TYR A 181 -3.29 6.10 -4.31
CA TYR A 181 -4.46 6.78 -3.77
C TYR A 181 -5.43 7.12 -4.89
N VAL A 182 -6.71 6.86 -4.68
CA VAL A 182 -7.78 7.23 -5.60
C VAL A 182 -8.72 8.19 -4.86
N ASN A 183 -8.84 9.41 -5.38
CA ASN A 183 -9.63 10.49 -4.76
C ASN A 183 -9.30 10.66 -3.26
N GLY A 184 -8.00 10.64 -2.94
CA GLY A 184 -7.46 10.83 -1.58
C GLY A 184 -7.54 9.61 -0.65
N LYS A 185 -8.14 8.49 -1.08
CA LYS A 185 -8.19 7.25 -0.29
C LYS A 185 -7.05 6.32 -0.67
N LEU A 186 -6.30 5.83 0.32
CA LEU A 186 -5.30 4.77 0.12
C LEU A 186 -5.97 3.49 -0.37
N MET A 187 -5.54 3.00 -1.53
CA MET A 187 -6.12 1.80 -2.14
C MET A 187 -5.29 0.55 -1.89
N ASN A 188 -3.98 0.68 -1.76
CA ASN A 188 -3.07 -0.45 -1.58
C ASN A 188 -1.69 0.01 -1.07
N GLU A 189 -0.87 -0.94 -0.68
CA GLU A 189 0.54 -0.72 -0.37
C GLU A 189 1.35 -1.86 -0.95
N ALA A 190 2.47 -1.55 -1.56
CA ALA A 190 3.53 -2.49 -1.90
C ALA A 190 4.81 -2.04 -1.19
N THR A 191 5.45 -2.96 -0.47
CA THR A 191 6.68 -2.69 0.31
C THR A 191 7.82 -3.58 -0.16
N ASP A 192 9.05 -3.13 0.07
CA ASP A 192 10.25 -3.87 -0.35
C ASP A 192 10.22 -4.24 -1.84
N CYS A 193 9.79 -3.27 -2.67
CA CYS A 193 9.75 -3.44 -4.11
C CYS A 193 11.16 -3.57 -4.69
N SER A 194 11.38 -4.55 -5.55
CA SER A 194 12.66 -4.78 -6.23
C SER A 194 13.01 -3.70 -7.26
N LEU A 195 12.05 -2.87 -7.66
CA LEU A 195 12.26 -1.68 -8.47
C LEU A 195 11.91 -0.43 -7.64
N THR A 196 12.85 0.51 -7.55
CA THR A 196 12.72 1.75 -6.78
C THR A 196 12.80 3.00 -7.65
N GLU A 197 13.10 2.85 -8.93
CA GLU A 197 13.20 3.90 -9.93
C GLU A 197 12.89 3.38 -11.34
N GLY A 198 12.50 4.27 -12.24
CA GLY A 198 12.21 3.95 -13.62
C GLY A 198 11.22 4.93 -14.26
N LYS A 199 10.74 4.59 -15.44
CA LYS A 199 9.78 5.39 -16.21
C LYS A 199 8.36 5.21 -15.68
N ILE A 200 7.50 6.19 -15.94
CA ILE A 200 6.08 6.15 -15.59
C ILE A 200 5.28 6.00 -16.88
N CYS A 201 4.33 5.05 -16.90
CA CYS A 201 3.51 4.81 -18.09
C CYS A 201 2.02 4.98 -17.79
N LEU A 202 1.27 5.46 -18.78
CA LEU A 202 -0.18 5.41 -18.83
C LEU A 202 -0.58 4.41 -19.92
N GLN A 203 -1.37 3.39 -19.58
CA GLN A 203 -1.71 2.30 -20.51
C GLN A 203 -2.85 2.66 -21.46
N SER A 204 -2.81 2.03 -22.65
CA SER A 204 -3.92 1.85 -23.56
C SER A 204 -4.35 0.39 -23.47
N GLU A 205 -5.48 0.09 -22.80
CA GLU A 205 -5.88 -1.30 -22.55
C GLU A 205 -7.40 -1.48 -22.39
N GLY A 206 -8.17 -1.13 -23.41
CA GLY A 206 -9.55 -1.57 -23.47
C GLY A 206 -10.58 -0.52 -23.81
N ALA A 207 -10.71 0.59 -23.09
CA ALA A 207 -11.75 1.58 -23.31
C ALA A 207 -11.17 3.01 -23.40
N PRO A 208 -11.91 3.94 -24.05
CA PRO A 208 -11.49 5.34 -24.11
C PRO A 208 -11.39 5.96 -22.72
N ILE A 209 -10.26 6.60 -22.45
CA ILE A 209 -9.97 7.28 -21.21
C ILE A 209 -9.25 8.59 -21.48
N GLU A 210 -9.47 9.57 -20.66
CA GLU A 210 -8.89 10.90 -20.76
C GLU A 210 -8.08 11.23 -19.54
N PHE A 211 -6.99 11.99 -19.75
CA PHE A 211 -6.06 12.41 -18.70
C PHE A 211 -5.75 13.90 -18.81
N ARG A 212 -5.51 14.54 -17.68
CA ARG A 212 -5.01 15.91 -17.60
C ARG A 212 -4.25 16.12 -16.28
N ASN A 213 -3.66 17.28 -16.12
CA ASN A 213 -2.96 17.69 -14.89
C ASN A 213 -1.93 16.64 -14.44
N ILE A 214 -1.06 16.21 -15.37
CA ILE A 214 -0.10 15.13 -15.14
C ILE A 214 1.23 15.72 -14.69
N TYR A 215 1.70 15.33 -13.51
CA TYR A 215 2.96 15.81 -12.96
C TYR A 215 3.59 14.81 -11.98
N VAL A 216 4.87 15.02 -11.67
CA VAL A 216 5.52 14.46 -10.50
C VAL A 216 5.90 15.60 -9.53
N ALA A 217 5.89 15.28 -8.23
CA ALA A 217 6.22 16.22 -7.17
C ALA A 217 7.14 15.56 -6.13
N PRO A 218 7.84 16.34 -5.28
CA PRO A 218 8.60 15.81 -4.15
C PRO A 218 7.74 14.92 -3.25
N ALA A 219 8.31 13.82 -2.77
CA ALA A 219 7.68 12.92 -1.82
C ALA A 219 8.22 13.07 -0.39
N ASP A 220 8.75 14.24 -0.07
CA ASP A 220 9.29 14.61 1.25
C ASP A 220 8.19 14.68 2.33
N LYS A 221 6.99 15.08 1.95
CA LYS A 221 5.82 15.19 2.84
C LYS A 221 4.85 14.02 2.64
N LYS A 222 5.39 12.79 2.75
CA LYS A 222 4.55 11.59 2.66
C LYS A 222 3.44 11.60 3.71
N PRO A 223 2.19 11.19 3.35
CA PRO A 223 1.05 11.24 4.27
C PRO A 223 1.02 10.08 5.29
N TRP A 224 2.16 9.43 5.55
CA TRP A 224 2.28 8.34 6.54
C TRP A 224 3.64 8.36 7.26
N PRO A 225 3.74 7.88 8.52
CA PRO A 225 2.58 7.50 9.33
C PRO A 225 1.68 8.70 9.60
N VAL A 226 0.37 8.47 9.70
CA VAL A 226 -0.58 9.51 10.08
C VAL A 226 -0.40 9.81 11.56
N VAL A 227 -0.20 11.08 11.88
CA VAL A 227 -0.25 11.60 13.25
C VAL A 227 -1.57 12.31 13.43
N PRO A 228 -2.47 11.85 14.31
CA PRO A 228 -3.78 12.48 14.49
C PRO A 228 -3.64 13.93 14.97
N THR A 229 -4.35 14.84 14.31
CA THR A 229 -4.53 16.25 14.74
C THR A 229 -5.95 16.52 15.23
N LYS A 230 -6.84 15.53 15.07
CA LYS A 230 -8.23 15.46 15.54
C LYS A 230 -8.61 14.00 15.70
N LYS A 231 -9.75 13.73 16.33
CA LYS A 231 -10.29 12.38 16.45
C LYS A 231 -10.43 11.72 15.07
N ILE A 232 -9.98 10.45 14.94
CA ILE A 232 -10.11 9.62 13.75
C ILE A 232 -10.86 8.35 14.13
N GLU A 233 -12.05 8.16 13.60
CA GLU A 233 -12.78 6.91 13.76
C GLU A 233 -12.11 5.83 12.89
N LEU A 234 -11.54 4.80 13.53
CA LEU A 234 -10.97 3.65 12.84
C LEU A 234 -12.05 2.65 12.44
N PHE A 235 -13.14 2.60 13.18
CA PHE A 235 -14.31 1.79 12.88
C PHE A 235 -15.54 2.68 12.69
N ASN A 236 -16.18 2.58 11.54
CA ASN A 236 -17.32 3.43 11.15
C ASN A 236 -18.69 2.94 11.68
N GLY A 237 -18.72 1.83 12.45
CA GLY A 237 -19.93 1.22 12.97
C GLY A 237 -20.80 0.46 11.94
N LYS A 238 -20.37 0.40 10.66
CA LYS A 238 -21.19 -0.18 9.57
C LYS A 238 -20.54 -1.37 8.88
N ASP A 239 -19.25 -1.26 8.63
CA ASP A 239 -18.47 -2.28 7.91
C ASP A 239 -16.97 -2.19 8.28
N LEU A 240 -16.17 -3.03 7.65
CA LEU A 240 -14.72 -3.06 7.84
C LEU A 240 -13.97 -2.26 6.75
N ASP A 241 -14.59 -1.20 6.18
CA ASP A 241 -13.87 -0.27 5.33
C ASP A 241 -12.78 0.43 6.14
N GLY A 242 -11.59 0.57 5.57
CA GLY A 242 -10.40 1.04 6.31
C GLY A 242 -9.62 -0.08 7.01
N TRP A 243 -10.10 -1.33 6.97
CA TRP A 243 -9.43 -2.50 7.55
C TRP A 243 -9.04 -3.54 6.51
N VAL A 244 -7.85 -4.12 6.69
CA VAL A 244 -7.36 -5.28 5.94
C VAL A 244 -7.49 -6.51 6.82
N ARG A 245 -8.21 -7.51 6.36
CA ARG A 245 -8.40 -8.78 7.07
C ARG A 245 -7.30 -9.77 6.68
N PHE A 246 -6.71 -10.42 7.64
CA PHE A 246 -5.67 -11.43 7.44
C PHE A 246 -5.91 -12.68 8.28
N ILE A 247 -5.93 -13.82 7.62
CA ILE A 247 -5.74 -15.15 8.21
C ILE A 247 -4.78 -15.95 7.33
N PRO A 248 -3.93 -16.81 7.90
CA PRO A 248 -3.01 -17.61 7.10
C PRO A 248 -3.77 -18.58 6.19
N ASN A 249 -3.24 -18.81 4.99
CA ASN A 249 -3.82 -19.75 4.02
C ASN A 249 -5.27 -19.47 3.60
N ASP A 250 -5.69 -18.21 3.66
CA ASP A 250 -6.99 -17.77 3.14
C ASP A 250 -7.03 -17.88 1.61
N LYS A 251 -7.15 -19.11 1.12
CA LYS A 251 -7.42 -19.39 -0.29
C LYS A 251 -8.92 -19.51 -0.47
N PRO A 252 -9.50 -18.92 -1.53
CA PRO A 252 -10.89 -19.21 -1.86
C PRO A 252 -11.00 -20.67 -2.27
N ASP A 253 -11.64 -21.40 -1.42
CA ASP A 253 -11.98 -22.79 -1.61
C ASP A 253 -13.44 -22.94 -1.18
N LYS A 254 -14.27 -23.52 -2.03
CA LYS A 254 -15.70 -23.68 -1.77
C LYS A 254 -15.98 -24.56 -0.55
N ASP A 255 -15.02 -25.44 -0.22
CA ASP A 255 -15.14 -26.42 0.86
C ASP A 255 -14.52 -25.95 2.19
N LYS A 256 -13.95 -24.74 2.24
CA LYS A 256 -13.35 -24.24 3.46
C LYS A 256 -14.37 -23.88 4.52
N LYS A 257 -14.17 -24.48 5.69
CA LYS A 257 -14.88 -24.16 6.92
C LYS A 257 -14.70 -22.69 7.33
N TRP A 258 -13.51 -22.13 7.07
CA TRP A 258 -13.12 -20.78 7.47
C TRP A 258 -12.68 -19.94 6.27
N THR A 259 -13.28 -18.78 6.14
CA THR A 259 -12.82 -17.69 5.27
C THR A 259 -12.67 -16.44 6.12
N VAL A 260 -11.92 -15.48 5.67
CA VAL A 260 -11.74 -14.21 6.39
C VAL A 260 -13.07 -13.51 6.70
N ASP A 261 -14.06 -13.63 5.80
CA ASP A 261 -15.40 -13.07 5.99
C ASP A 261 -16.25 -13.82 7.03
N LYS A 262 -15.89 -15.05 7.35
CA LYS A 262 -16.53 -15.83 8.43
C LYS A 262 -15.88 -15.59 9.79
N VAL A 263 -14.65 -15.13 9.82
CA VAL A 263 -13.91 -14.82 11.05
C VAL A 263 -14.28 -13.44 11.59
N TRP A 264 -14.45 -12.48 10.69
CA TRP A 264 -14.73 -11.09 11.02
C TRP A 264 -16.01 -10.61 10.34
N SER A 265 -16.97 -10.16 11.12
CA SER A 265 -18.23 -9.58 10.65
C SER A 265 -18.60 -8.32 11.42
N VAL A 266 -19.55 -7.56 10.91
CA VAL A 266 -20.09 -6.37 11.58
C VAL A 266 -21.60 -6.50 11.65
N THR A 267 -22.15 -6.30 12.83
CA THR A 267 -23.60 -6.26 13.08
C THR A 267 -23.86 -5.27 14.22
N ASP A 268 -24.88 -4.43 14.08
CA ASP A 268 -25.34 -3.48 15.10
C ASP A 268 -24.24 -2.59 15.70
N GLY A 269 -23.32 -2.10 14.87
CA GLY A 269 -22.22 -1.23 15.30
C GLY A 269 -21.10 -1.96 16.05
N VAL A 270 -21.06 -3.29 15.98
CA VAL A 270 -20.09 -4.14 16.66
C VAL A 270 -19.30 -4.97 15.66
N ILE A 271 -17.98 -5.01 15.83
CA ILE A 271 -17.10 -5.96 15.15
C ILE A 271 -17.14 -7.27 15.92
N HIS A 272 -17.56 -8.34 15.26
CA HIS A 272 -17.56 -9.70 15.80
C HIS A 272 -16.37 -10.47 15.25
N CYS A 273 -15.59 -11.08 16.13
CA CYS A 273 -14.49 -11.98 15.80
C CYS A 273 -14.77 -13.36 16.39
N THR A 274 -14.68 -14.41 15.58
CA THR A 274 -14.87 -15.79 16.06
C THR A 274 -13.70 -16.32 16.89
N GLY A 275 -12.54 -15.62 16.88
CA GLY A 275 -11.31 -16.01 17.56
C GLY A 275 -10.50 -17.10 16.87
N LYS A 276 -11.03 -17.74 15.84
CA LYS A 276 -10.34 -18.81 15.06
C LYS A 276 -10.75 -18.74 13.59
N PRO A 277 -9.81 -19.06 12.65
CA PRO A 277 -8.38 -19.31 12.87
C PRO A 277 -7.63 -18.06 13.34
N HIS A 278 -6.40 -18.25 13.84
CA HIS A 278 -5.53 -17.15 14.27
C HIS A 278 -5.24 -16.21 13.11
N GLY A 279 -5.24 -14.92 13.36
CA GLY A 279 -5.02 -13.86 12.41
C GLY A 279 -5.40 -12.51 13.01
N TYR A 280 -5.73 -11.54 12.18
CA TYR A 280 -6.15 -10.20 12.64
C TYR A 280 -6.88 -9.43 11.54
N ILE A 281 -7.54 -8.35 11.94
CA ILE A 281 -7.77 -7.22 11.06
C ILE A 281 -6.77 -6.11 11.42
N ARG A 282 -6.29 -5.38 10.43
CA ARG A 282 -5.40 -4.23 10.61
C ARG A 282 -5.90 -3.00 9.88
N THR A 283 -5.56 -1.83 10.37
CA THR A 283 -5.85 -0.60 9.64
C THR A 283 -5.12 -0.59 8.29
N CYS A 284 -5.73 0.03 7.27
CA CYS A 284 -5.08 0.26 5.98
C CYS A 284 -3.90 1.23 6.12
N GLU A 285 -4.11 2.30 6.90
CA GLU A 285 -3.10 3.32 7.17
C GLU A 285 -2.20 2.93 8.32
N SER A 286 -1.00 3.53 8.33
CA SER A 286 -0.04 3.47 9.42
C SER A 286 -0.18 4.71 10.30
N TYR A 287 -0.08 4.55 11.60
CA TYR A 287 -0.25 5.62 12.59
C TYR A 287 0.97 5.74 13.51
N ALA A 288 1.18 6.94 14.05
CA ALA A 288 2.16 7.24 15.10
C ALA A 288 1.61 8.36 15.99
N ASN A 289 2.10 8.43 17.24
CA ASN A 289 1.82 9.50 18.18
C ASN A 289 0.31 9.75 18.37
N TYR A 290 -0.35 8.84 19.06
CA TYR A 290 -1.80 8.84 19.26
C TYR A 290 -2.20 8.30 20.63
N LYS A 291 -3.44 8.61 21.03
CA LYS A 291 -4.21 7.85 22.01
C LYS A 291 -5.19 6.97 21.23
N LEU A 292 -5.12 5.66 21.44
CA LEU A 292 -6.06 4.70 20.86
C LEU A 292 -7.05 4.28 21.92
N HIS A 293 -8.33 4.38 21.58
CA HIS A 293 -9.42 3.83 22.38
C HIS A 293 -10.02 2.61 21.68
N VAL A 294 -10.24 1.52 22.44
CA VAL A 294 -10.90 0.29 21.99
C VAL A 294 -11.84 -0.18 23.08
N GLU A 295 -13.12 -0.28 22.80
CA GLU A 295 -14.03 -1.04 23.66
C GLU A 295 -14.08 -2.50 23.20
N TRP A 296 -13.99 -3.43 24.16
CA TRP A 296 -14.01 -4.85 23.90
C TRP A 296 -14.81 -5.62 24.96
N ARG A 297 -15.36 -6.80 24.56
CA ARG A 297 -15.95 -7.75 25.49
C ARG A 297 -15.81 -9.18 24.98
N TRP A 298 -15.78 -10.12 25.88
CA TRP A 298 -15.91 -11.54 25.57
C TRP A 298 -17.38 -11.84 25.37
N ALA A 299 -17.75 -12.38 24.19
CA ALA A 299 -19.15 -12.70 23.86
C ALA A 299 -19.66 -13.91 24.66
N ASP A 300 -18.74 -14.83 25.02
CA ASP A 300 -19.02 -16.06 25.76
C ASP A 300 -17.78 -16.41 26.63
N LYS A 301 -17.27 -17.61 26.53
CA LYS A 301 -16.11 -18.09 27.30
C LYS A 301 -14.83 -17.29 26.94
N PRO A 302 -14.25 -16.53 27.90
CA PRO A 302 -13.07 -15.73 27.60
C PRO A 302 -11.81 -16.57 27.45
N THR A 303 -10.92 -16.21 26.51
CA THR A 303 -9.62 -16.86 26.32
C THR A 303 -8.52 -15.86 25.96
N ASN A 304 -8.14 -15.70 24.68
CA ASN A 304 -7.06 -14.86 24.22
C ASN A 304 -7.43 -13.99 23.03
N SER A 305 -6.90 -12.78 23.01
CA SER A 305 -6.90 -11.80 21.93
C SER A 305 -5.88 -10.72 22.26
N GLY A 306 -5.69 -9.73 21.35
CA GLY A 306 -4.74 -8.63 21.57
C GLY A 306 -4.98 -7.46 20.60
N VAL A 307 -4.42 -6.32 20.97
CA VAL A 307 -4.25 -5.17 20.09
C VAL A 307 -2.79 -5.09 19.69
N LEU A 308 -2.48 -5.36 18.41
CA LEU A 308 -1.09 -5.31 17.93
C LEU A 308 -0.77 -3.89 17.49
N LEU A 309 0.24 -3.28 18.12
CA LEU A 309 0.65 -1.91 17.87
C LEU A 309 1.77 -1.85 16.84
N HIS A 310 1.60 -0.97 15.84
CA HIS A 310 2.65 -0.66 14.86
C HIS A 310 3.18 -1.90 14.11
N ARG A 311 2.27 -2.76 13.62
CA ARG A 311 2.66 -3.93 12.84
C ARG A 311 3.62 -3.58 11.71
N ALA A 312 4.74 -4.29 11.62
CA ALA A 312 5.76 -4.09 10.59
C ALA A 312 6.04 -5.38 9.79
N GLY A 313 6.56 -5.18 8.58
CA GLY A 313 6.91 -6.27 7.65
C GLY A 313 5.69 -6.89 6.97
N ILE A 314 5.83 -8.14 6.52
CA ILE A 314 4.76 -8.88 5.82
C ILE A 314 3.67 -9.36 6.79
N ASP A 315 2.43 -9.52 6.30
CA ASP A 315 1.34 -10.10 7.08
C ASP A 315 1.65 -11.56 7.43
N ARG A 316 1.64 -11.89 8.72
CA ARG A 316 1.81 -13.23 9.31
C ARG A 316 1.13 -13.26 10.66
N VAL A 317 0.77 -14.43 11.20
CA VAL A 317 -0.01 -14.56 12.44
C VAL A 317 0.57 -13.76 13.60
N TRP A 318 1.88 -13.84 13.81
CA TRP A 318 2.61 -13.04 14.79
C TRP A 318 3.64 -12.16 14.08
N PRO A 319 3.21 -10.96 13.61
CA PRO A 319 4.10 -10.03 12.91
C PRO A 319 5.07 -9.33 13.89
N LYS A 320 6.04 -8.58 13.36
CA LYS A 320 6.85 -7.69 14.20
C LYS A 320 5.96 -6.59 14.76
N CYS A 321 5.73 -6.57 16.08
CA CYS A 321 4.90 -5.59 16.79
C CYS A 321 5.09 -5.68 18.31
N VAL A 322 4.63 -4.68 19.02
CA VAL A 322 4.31 -4.76 20.45
C VAL A 322 2.82 -5.05 20.58
N GLU A 323 2.47 -6.10 21.30
CA GLU A 323 1.08 -6.45 21.57
C GLU A 323 0.65 -5.91 22.92
N ALA A 324 -0.46 -5.18 22.94
CA ALA A 324 -1.23 -4.84 24.13
C ALA A 324 -2.24 -5.98 24.34
N GLN A 325 -1.91 -6.87 25.29
CA GLN A 325 -2.58 -8.15 25.51
C GLN A 325 -4.04 -7.97 25.95
N LEU A 326 -4.92 -8.86 25.45
CA LEU A 326 -6.33 -9.00 25.87
C LEU A 326 -6.67 -10.41 26.41
N MET A 327 -5.67 -11.27 26.64
CA MET A 327 -5.93 -12.56 27.28
C MET A 327 -6.65 -12.34 28.61
N HIS A 328 -7.72 -13.10 28.83
CA HIS A 328 -8.55 -12.99 30.03
C HIS A 328 -7.73 -13.01 31.32
N GLN A 329 -7.97 -12.02 32.18
CA GLN A 329 -7.24 -11.71 33.42
C GLN A 329 -5.79 -11.20 33.22
N ASN A 330 -5.29 -11.19 31.98
CA ASN A 330 -3.95 -10.68 31.63
C ASN A 330 -4.01 -9.46 30.67
N ALA A 331 -5.21 -8.89 30.46
CA ALA A 331 -5.31 -7.65 29.70
C ALA A 331 -4.43 -6.56 30.32
N GLY A 332 -3.62 -5.92 29.48
CA GLY A 332 -2.60 -4.94 29.92
C GLY A 332 -1.19 -5.51 30.05
N ASP A 333 -0.94 -6.80 29.87
CA ASP A 333 0.42 -7.32 29.66
C ASP A 333 0.97 -6.86 28.31
N PHE A 334 2.30 -6.84 28.16
CA PHE A 334 2.94 -6.71 26.86
C PHE A 334 3.43 -8.05 26.32
N TRP A 335 3.27 -8.25 25.01
CA TRP A 335 4.05 -9.23 24.25
C TRP A 335 4.88 -8.51 23.18
N ILE A 336 6.17 -8.81 23.13
CA ILE A 336 7.14 -8.26 22.20
C ILE A 336 7.40 -9.32 21.14
N ILE A 337 6.87 -9.10 19.93
CA ILE A 337 6.71 -10.17 18.93
C ILE A 337 7.57 -9.89 17.69
N GLY A 338 8.08 -10.96 17.10
CA GLY A 338 8.65 -10.94 15.75
C GLY A 338 9.90 -10.09 15.55
N GLY A 339 10.68 -9.88 16.61
CA GLY A 339 11.88 -9.05 16.60
C GLY A 339 11.59 -7.56 16.87
N ALA A 340 10.42 -7.23 17.41
CA ALA A 340 10.17 -5.93 18.00
C ALA A 340 11.02 -5.73 19.28
N THR A 341 11.13 -4.49 19.74
CA THR A 341 11.77 -4.15 21.02
C THR A 341 10.88 -3.28 21.87
N LEU A 342 11.02 -3.38 23.18
CA LEU A 342 10.40 -2.50 24.19
C LEU A 342 11.22 -2.60 25.45
N LYS A 343 11.62 -1.47 26.03
CA LYS A 343 12.19 -1.43 27.37
C LYS A 343 11.05 -1.37 28.39
N HIS A 344 11.10 -2.25 29.37
CA HIS A 344 10.13 -2.37 30.45
C HIS A 344 10.84 -2.37 31.81
N ALA A 345 10.26 -1.70 32.79
CA ALA A 345 10.86 -1.59 34.12
C ALA A 345 10.89 -2.95 34.91
N GLY A 346 9.93 -3.83 34.60
CA GLY A 346 9.88 -5.19 35.15
C GLY A 346 10.63 -6.20 34.28
N THR A 347 10.58 -7.47 34.71
CA THR A 347 11.25 -8.57 33.99
C THR A 347 10.51 -8.89 32.68
N VAL A 348 11.23 -8.85 31.56
CA VAL A 348 10.77 -9.38 30.29
C VAL A 348 11.25 -10.82 30.12
N LYS A 349 10.33 -11.78 30.08
CA LYS A 349 10.65 -13.20 29.92
C LYS A 349 10.04 -13.76 28.62
N LYS A 350 10.90 -14.17 27.69
CA LYS A 350 10.48 -14.69 26.37
C LYS A 350 9.54 -13.76 25.61
N GLY A 351 9.80 -12.44 25.69
CA GLY A 351 8.95 -11.43 25.04
C GLY A 351 7.72 -10.99 25.84
N HIS A 352 7.41 -11.62 26.96
CA HIS A 352 6.29 -11.27 27.84
C HIS A 352 6.74 -10.35 28.96
N ALA A 353 6.01 -9.26 29.20
CA ALA A 353 6.16 -8.37 30.34
C ALA A 353 4.79 -8.20 31.02
N ALA A 354 4.69 -8.71 32.24
CA ALA A 354 3.46 -8.70 33.02
C ALA A 354 3.03 -7.27 33.41
N LYS A 355 1.74 -7.04 33.51
CA LYS A 355 1.16 -5.81 34.03
C LYS A 355 1.50 -5.55 35.50
N LYS A 356 1.39 -4.30 35.90
CA LYS A 356 1.78 -3.85 37.26
C LYS A 356 0.72 -4.13 38.33
N ASN A 357 -0.57 -4.15 37.92
CA ASN A 357 -1.71 -4.23 38.82
C ASN A 357 -2.53 -5.50 38.59
N PRO A 358 -3.28 -6.01 39.57
CA PRO A 358 -4.26 -7.05 39.34
C PRO A 358 -5.26 -6.71 38.24
N SER A 359 -5.85 -7.73 37.60
CA SER A 359 -6.84 -7.50 36.58
C SER A 359 -8.04 -6.70 37.11
N ASN A 360 -8.43 -5.69 36.36
CA ASN A 360 -9.64 -4.91 36.59
C ASN A 360 -10.65 -5.06 35.44
N GLU A 361 -10.53 -6.19 34.73
CA GLU A 361 -11.49 -6.55 33.68
C GLU A 361 -12.88 -6.76 34.29
N LYS A 362 -13.91 -6.32 33.56
CA LYS A 362 -15.29 -6.60 33.89
C LYS A 362 -15.65 -8.05 33.52
N ALA A 363 -16.71 -8.55 34.08
CA ALA A 363 -17.20 -9.90 33.80
C ALA A 363 -17.49 -10.10 32.28
N PRO A 364 -17.37 -11.35 31.77
CA PRO A 364 -17.75 -11.67 30.39
C PRO A 364 -19.15 -11.13 30.05
N GLY A 365 -19.34 -10.64 28.82
CA GLY A 365 -20.55 -9.95 28.38
C GLY A 365 -20.55 -8.43 28.64
N GLN A 366 -19.71 -7.93 29.53
CA GLN A 366 -19.63 -6.50 29.83
C GLN A 366 -18.50 -5.84 29.03
N TRP A 367 -18.75 -4.62 28.55
CA TRP A 367 -17.78 -3.84 27.80
C TRP A 367 -16.67 -3.28 28.69
N ASN A 368 -15.43 -3.53 28.31
CA ASN A 368 -14.21 -2.95 28.87
C ASN A 368 -13.67 -1.86 27.98
N ASN A 369 -12.98 -0.90 28.54
CA ASN A 369 -12.26 0.15 27.84
C ASN A 369 -10.76 -0.16 27.85
N TYR A 370 -10.13 -0.09 26.69
CA TYR A 370 -8.67 -0.12 26.56
C TYR A 370 -8.22 1.22 25.98
N ASP A 371 -7.53 2.00 26.76
CA ASP A 371 -6.91 3.25 26.37
C ASP A 371 -5.39 3.05 26.27
N ILE A 372 -4.85 3.24 25.07
CA ILE A 372 -3.45 2.98 24.74
C ILE A 372 -2.82 4.26 24.23
N VAL A 373 -1.78 4.73 24.92
CA VAL A 373 -0.99 5.89 24.49
C VAL A 373 0.27 5.39 23.80
N CYS A 374 0.49 5.86 22.57
CA CYS A 374 1.75 5.68 21.82
C CYS A 374 2.33 7.06 21.53
N ASP A 375 3.47 7.40 22.14
CA ASP A 375 4.18 8.66 21.99
C ASP A 375 5.67 8.41 21.67
N GLY A 376 6.02 8.50 20.39
CA GLY A 376 7.31 8.03 19.91
C GLY A 376 7.50 6.55 20.25
N GLY A 377 8.55 6.25 21.02
CA GLY A 377 8.80 4.89 21.51
C GLY A 377 8.13 4.58 22.85
N LYS A 378 7.35 5.48 23.44
CA LYS A 378 6.64 5.23 24.72
C LYS A 378 5.30 4.57 24.43
N VAL A 379 4.94 3.57 25.24
CA VAL A 379 3.65 2.90 25.19
C VAL A 379 3.10 2.77 26.59
N ALA A 380 1.86 3.20 26.82
CA ALA A 380 1.16 3.05 28.10
C ALA A 380 -0.20 2.39 27.87
N LEU A 381 -0.55 1.43 28.72
CA LEU A 381 -1.74 0.58 28.63
C LEU A 381 -2.65 0.83 29.85
N THR A 382 -3.86 1.31 29.61
CA THR A 382 -4.85 1.61 30.65
C THR A 382 -6.13 0.78 30.40
N ILE A 383 -6.53 -0.04 31.36
CA ILE A 383 -7.76 -0.82 31.31
C ILE A 383 -8.77 -0.22 32.30
N ASN A 384 -9.96 0.11 31.82
CA ASN A 384 -11.06 0.65 32.66
C ASN A 384 -10.58 1.78 33.60
N GLY A 385 -9.72 2.68 33.09
CA GLY A 385 -9.16 3.84 33.82
C GLY A 385 -7.96 3.53 34.73
N LEU A 386 -7.52 2.26 34.88
CA LEU A 386 -6.34 1.90 35.66
C LEU A 386 -5.15 1.64 34.74
N LEU A 387 -4.05 2.36 34.93
CA LEU A 387 -2.78 2.12 34.24
C LEU A 387 -2.25 0.73 34.62
N GLN A 388 -2.24 -0.16 33.64
CA GLN A 388 -1.78 -1.55 33.83
C GLN A 388 -0.30 -1.72 33.49
N ASN A 389 0.19 -1.01 32.45
CA ASN A 389 1.56 -1.17 32.03
C ASN A 389 2.10 0.04 31.27
N GLU A 390 3.41 0.16 31.20
CA GLU A 390 4.12 1.16 30.40
C GLU A 390 5.51 0.67 30.00
N GLY A 391 5.97 1.10 28.84
CA GLY A 391 7.30 0.81 28.32
C GLY A 391 7.82 1.91 27.43
N THR A 392 9.12 1.87 27.11
CA THR A 392 9.82 2.84 26.27
C THR A 392 10.65 2.17 25.20
N ASP A 393 11.19 2.96 24.28
CA ASP A 393 12.04 2.49 23.18
C ASP A 393 11.39 1.37 22.34
N ALA A 394 10.07 1.47 22.13
CA ALA A 394 9.35 0.57 21.26
C ALA A 394 9.82 0.70 19.80
N ASP A 395 10.20 -0.42 19.19
CA ASP A 395 10.45 -0.53 17.75
C ASP A 395 9.68 -1.75 17.19
N PRO A 396 8.78 -1.53 16.24
CA PRO A 396 8.45 -0.28 15.54
C PRO A 396 7.65 0.72 16.39
N SER A 397 7.87 2.03 16.16
CA SER A 397 7.15 3.13 16.82
C SER A 397 6.05 3.75 15.93
N SER A 398 5.81 3.17 14.76
CA SER A 398 4.73 3.53 13.84
C SER A 398 4.32 2.35 12.97
N GLY A 399 3.08 2.31 12.55
CA GLY A 399 2.57 1.24 11.68
C GLY A 399 1.06 1.05 11.80
N PRO A 400 0.48 0.09 11.06
CA PRO A 400 -0.90 -0.31 11.23
C PRO A 400 -1.19 -0.85 12.62
N ILE A 401 -2.43 -0.62 13.09
CA ILE A 401 -2.97 -1.15 14.34
C ILE A 401 -3.81 -2.37 14.00
N CYS A 402 -3.67 -3.46 14.78
CA CYS A 402 -4.42 -4.69 14.53
C CYS A 402 -5.30 -5.07 15.72
N LEU A 403 -6.46 -5.68 15.42
CA LEU A 403 -7.29 -6.41 16.37
C LEU A 403 -7.13 -7.91 16.07
N GLN A 404 -6.79 -8.71 17.07
CA GLN A 404 -6.35 -10.08 16.88
C GLN A 404 -7.50 -11.09 16.99
N SER A 405 -7.43 -12.15 16.19
CA SER A 405 -8.20 -13.38 16.31
C SER A 405 -7.31 -14.46 16.90
N GLU A 406 -7.46 -14.79 18.19
CA GLU A 406 -6.60 -15.78 18.87
C GLU A 406 -7.28 -16.47 20.04
N GLY A 407 -8.33 -17.20 19.79
CA GLY A 407 -8.96 -17.99 20.89
C GLY A 407 -10.45 -18.16 20.75
N SER A 408 -11.23 -17.52 21.61
CA SER A 408 -12.69 -17.53 21.62
C SER A 408 -13.27 -16.29 20.94
N ALA A 409 -14.59 -16.29 20.78
CA ALA A 409 -15.31 -15.16 20.24
C ALA A 409 -15.12 -13.90 21.09
N ILE A 410 -14.75 -12.82 20.46
CA ILE A 410 -14.54 -11.51 21.08
C ILE A 410 -15.19 -10.43 20.22
N GLU A 411 -15.66 -9.38 20.83
CA GLU A 411 -16.33 -8.27 20.18
C GLU A 411 -15.62 -6.94 20.44
N PHE A 412 -15.67 -6.05 19.45
CA PHE A 412 -15.06 -4.72 19.53
C PHE A 412 -16.03 -3.65 19.03
N ARG A 413 -15.98 -2.47 19.61
CA ARG A 413 -16.68 -1.27 19.15
C ARG A 413 -15.93 -0.01 19.57
N ASN A 414 -16.38 1.16 19.14
CA ASN A 414 -15.81 2.46 19.53
C ASN A 414 -14.28 2.48 19.37
N VAL A 415 -13.78 2.05 18.20
CA VAL A 415 -12.35 2.02 17.90
C VAL A 415 -11.95 3.31 17.21
N TYR A 416 -11.18 4.16 17.90
CA TYR A 416 -10.78 5.47 17.38
C TYR A 416 -9.43 5.93 17.93
N LEU A 417 -8.85 6.91 17.23
CA LEU A 417 -7.64 7.63 17.66
C LEU A 417 -7.98 9.06 18.09
N GLU A 418 -7.25 9.55 19.06
CA GLU A 418 -7.22 10.97 19.45
C GLU A 418 -5.78 11.50 19.35
N PRO A 419 -5.62 12.82 19.12
CA PRO A 419 -4.32 13.46 19.26
C PRO A 419 -3.74 13.24 20.65
N LEU A 420 -2.40 13.22 20.75
CA LEU A 420 -1.75 13.40 22.06
C LEU A 420 -2.04 14.80 22.60
N ASP A 421 -2.22 14.91 23.92
CA ASP A 421 -2.26 16.20 24.58
C ASP A 421 -0.92 16.92 24.35
N LYS A 422 -0.95 18.19 23.96
CA LYS A 422 0.24 19.03 23.80
C LYS A 422 0.74 19.50 25.15
#